data_db94e69f8515f94684e167aeafa89f9c
#
_entry.id   db94e69f8515f94684e167aeafa89f9c
#
_cell.length_a   1.000
_cell.length_b   1.000
_cell.length_c   1.000
_cell.angle_alpha   90.00
_cell.angle_beta   90.00
_cell.angle_gamma   90.00
#
_symmetry.space_group_name_H-M   'P 1'
#
loop_
_entity.id
_entity.type
_entity.pdbx_description
1 polymer ?
#
loop_
_entity_poly.entity_id
_entity_poly.type
_entity_poly.pdbx_seq_one_letter_code
_entity_poly.pdbx_strand_id
1 'polypeptide(L)'
;MRLLIDTHVLIWLMVGSPKLTKRCIKLLRDEGCEVFFSAASLWEVALKHERKPDKIPVAAEQVERYCRECGIRQVPVRFEHALKTCELEKIHADPFDRMLVSQALVDGMKLVSHDEDVIAYGDAVIAV
;
A
#
# COMPACT_ATOMS: atom_id res chain seq x y z
N MET A 1 -10.02 -12.61 -3.13
CA MET A 1 -8.63 -12.19 -3.29
C MET A 1 -8.28 -11.17 -2.21
N ARG A 2 -7.10 -11.28 -1.61
CA ARG A 2 -6.64 -10.33 -0.61
C ARG A 2 -5.69 -9.32 -1.26
N LEU A 3 -6.01 -8.04 -1.12
CA LEU A 3 -5.29 -6.95 -1.75
C LEU A 3 -4.63 -6.08 -0.69
N LEU A 4 -3.32 -5.89 -0.79
CA LEU A 4 -2.59 -4.91 0.01
C LEU A 4 -2.44 -3.66 -0.86
N ILE A 5 -2.93 -2.51 -0.38
CA ILE A 5 -2.85 -1.29 -1.20
C ILE A 5 -1.64 -0.45 -0.84
N ASP A 6 -0.98 0.06 -1.88
CA ASP A 6 0.14 0.97 -1.77
C ASP A 6 -0.30 2.28 -1.09
N THR A 7 0.63 2.91 -0.40
CA THR A 7 0.40 4.17 0.32
C THR A 7 -0.22 5.24 -0.58
N HIS A 8 0.34 5.47 -1.78
CA HIS A 8 -0.17 6.49 -2.69
C HIS A 8 -1.55 6.14 -3.25
N VAL A 9 -1.81 4.87 -3.52
CA VAL A 9 -3.13 4.43 -4.00
C VAL A 9 -4.20 4.74 -2.95
N LEU A 10 -3.93 4.49 -1.67
CA LEU A 10 -4.87 4.83 -0.61
C LEU A 10 -5.09 6.34 -0.51
N ILE A 11 -4.02 7.13 -0.55
CA ILE A 11 -4.11 8.59 -0.48
C ILE A 11 -4.95 9.12 -1.64
N TRP A 12 -4.69 8.64 -2.87
CA TRP A 12 -5.46 9.06 -4.04
C TRP A 12 -6.94 8.70 -3.90
N LEU A 13 -7.24 7.54 -3.32
CA LEU A 13 -8.62 7.14 -3.05
C LEU A 13 -9.29 8.10 -2.06
N MET A 14 -8.59 8.50 -1.00
CA MET A 14 -9.10 9.41 0.02
C MET A 14 -9.39 10.80 -0.53
N VAL A 15 -8.51 11.34 -1.36
CA VAL A 15 -8.63 12.71 -1.88
C VAL A 15 -9.36 12.80 -3.21
N GLY A 16 -9.79 11.68 -3.78
CA GLY A 16 -10.46 11.65 -5.06
C GLY A 16 -9.57 12.08 -6.22
N SER A 17 -8.30 11.69 -6.18
CA SER A 17 -7.32 12.09 -7.18
C SER A 17 -7.66 11.54 -8.57
N PRO A 18 -7.49 12.35 -9.64
CA PRO A 18 -7.65 11.88 -11.02
C PRO A 18 -6.57 10.86 -11.44
N LYS A 19 -5.49 10.70 -10.66
CA LYS A 19 -4.49 9.68 -10.90
C LYS A 19 -5.01 8.27 -10.63
N LEU A 20 -6.08 8.15 -9.85
CA LEU A 20 -6.70 6.86 -9.56
C LEU A 20 -7.53 6.41 -10.76
N THR A 21 -7.15 5.28 -11.36
CA THR A 21 -7.83 4.76 -12.54
C THR A 21 -9.18 4.13 -12.21
N LYS A 22 -10.08 4.09 -13.20
CA LYS A 22 -11.37 3.39 -13.05
C LYS A 22 -11.16 1.90 -12.78
N ARG A 23 -10.13 1.31 -13.38
CA ARG A 23 -9.74 -0.10 -13.13
C ARG A 23 -9.40 -0.32 -11.67
N CYS A 24 -8.63 0.58 -11.07
CA CYS A 24 -8.26 0.48 -9.65
C CYS A 24 -9.50 0.57 -8.75
N ILE A 25 -10.36 1.54 -8.99
CA ILE A 25 -11.59 1.73 -8.21
C ILE A 25 -12.47 0.47 -8.29
N LYS A 26 -12.64 -0.07 -9.48
CA LYS A 26 -13.43 -1.28 -9.70
C LYS A 26 -12.84 -2.48 -8.93
N LEU A 27 -11.53 -2.64 -8.96
CA LEU A 27 -10.83 -3.70 -8.25
C LEU A 27 -11.04 -3.60 -6.73
N LEU A 28 -10.87 -2.40 -6.18
CA LEU A 28 -10.99 -2.17 -4.73
C LEU A 28 -12.42 -2.26 -4.22
N ARG A 29 -13.42 -2.09 -5.09
CA ARG A 29 -14.84 -2.21 -4.76
C ARG A 29 -15.42 -3.60 -5.00
N ASP A 30 -14.63 -4.52 -5.55
CA ASP A 30 -15.08 -5.88 -5.79
C ASP A 30 -15.34 -6.59 -4.46
N GLU A 31 -16.57 -7.09 -4.27
CA GLU A 31 -16.98 -7.78 -3.04
C GLU A 31 -16.21 -9.09 -2.82
N GLY A 32 -15.66 -9.67 -3.87
CA GLY A 32 -14.78 -10.84 -3.77
C GLY A 32 -13.38 -10.53 -3.27
N CYS A 33 -13.05 -9.25 -3.04
CA CYS A 33 -11.74 -8.81 -2.58
C CYS A 33 -11.80 -8.26 -1.17
N GLU A 34 -10.82 -8.65 -0.34
CA GLU A 34 -10.57 -8.02 0.96
C GLU A 34 -9.39 -7.06 0.78
N VAL A 35 -9.54 -5.84 1.30
CA VAL A 35 -8.54 -4.79 1.16
C VAL A 35 -7.82 -4.57 2.49
N PHE A 36 -6.48 -4.50 2.41
CA PHE A 36 -5.59 -4.34 3.56
C PHE A 36 -4.67 -3.15 3.36
N PHE A 37 -4.27 -2.54 4.47
CA PHE A 37 -3.31 -1.45 4.51
C PHE A 37 -2.26 -1.73 5.59
N SER A 38 -0.98 -1.53 5.24
CA SER A 38 0.12 -1.87 6.15
C SER A 38 0.34 -0.82 7.22
N ALA A 39 0.69 -1.28 8.42
CA ALA A 39 1.20 -0.40 9.47
C ALA A 39 2.46 0.37 9.01
N ALA A 40 3.27 -0.22 8.13
CA ALA A 40 4.43 0.45 7.53
C ALA A 40 4.00 1.65 6.69
N SER A 41 2.92 1.52 5.92
CA SER A 41 2.38 2.63 5.12
C SER A 41 1.80 3.74 5.99
N LEU A 42 1.15 3.39 7.09
CA LEU A 42 0.67 4.39 8.04
C LEU A 42 1.83 5.16 8.65
N TRP A 43 2.91 4.48 8.98
CA TRP A 43 4.14 5.12 9.49
C TRP A 43 4.77 6.02 8.43
N GLU A 44 4.80 5.59 7.18
CA GLU A 44 5.26 6.41 6.05
C GLU A 44 4.47 7.71 5.96
N VAL A 45 3.14 7.64 6.05
CA VAL A 45 2.27 8.83 6.06
C VAL A 45 2.62 9.75 7.22
N ALA A 46 2.78 9.21 8.43
CA ALA A 46 3.10 9.99 9.62
C ALA A 46 4.41 10.76 9.45
N LEU A 47 5.44 10.12 8.90
CA LEU A 47 6.74 10.75 8.69
C LEU A 47 6.71 11.78 7.56
N LYS A 48 6.08 11.44 6.43
CA LYS A 48 6.13 12.28 5.23
C LYS A 48 5.14 13.44 5.24
N HIS A 49 4.01 13.30 5.91
CA HIS A 49 3.04 14.40 6.05
C HIS A 49 3.67 15.62 6.73
N GLU A 50 4.46 15.38 7.77
CA GLU A 50 5.16 16.46 8.47
C GLU A 50 6.21 17.14 7.59
N ARG A 51 6.94 16.35 6.80
CA ARG A 51 8.04 16.84 5.97
C ARG A 51 7.60 17.44 4.64
N LYS A 52 6.61 16.84 4.00
CA LYS A 52 6.16 17.18 2.64
C LYS A 52 4.63 17.13 2.56
N PRO A 53 3.93 18.07 3.21
CA PRO A 53 2.46 18.06 3.22
C PRO A 53 1.84 18.20 1.83
N ASP A 54 2.55 18.74 0.85
CA ASP A 54 2.05 18.84 -0.53
C ASP A 54 1.98 17.48 -1.21
N LYS A 55 2.89 16.56 -0.88
CA LYS A 55 2.92 15.20 -1.45
C LYS A 55 2.04 14.22 -0.67
N ILE A 56 1.99 14.39 0.64
CA ILE A 56 1.15 13.57 1.52
C ILE A 56 0.20 14.52 2.26
N PRO A 57 -0.91 14.90 1.62
CA PRO A 57 -1.81 15.95 2.14
C PRO A 57 -2.74 15.47 3.26
N VAL A 58 -2.58 14.24 3.74
CA VAL A 58 -3.42 13.67 4.80
C VAL A 58 -2.56 13.27 6.00
N ALA A 59 -3.11 13.47 7.19
CA ALA A 59 -2.46 13.05 8.44
C ALA A 59 -2.69 11.56 8.70
N ALA A 60 -1.81 10.94 9.48
CA ALA A 60 -1.93 9.52 9.80
C ALA A 60 -3.26 9.17 10.48
N GLU A 61 -3.76 10.04 11.35
CA GLU A 61 -5.05 9.85 12.04
C GLU A 61 -6.21 9.84 11.05
N GLN A 62 -6.15 10.65 10.00
CA GLN A 62 -7.16 10.68 8.94
C GLN A 62 -7.15 9.37 8.14
N VAL A 63 -5.96 8.85 7.84
CA VAL A 63 -5.80 7.59 7.12
C VAL A 63 -6.34 6.42 7.96
N GLU A 64 -6.02 6.36 9.25
CA GLU A 64 -6.53 5.32 10.14
C GLU A 64 -8.05 5.32 10.18
N ARG A 65 -8.65 6.51 10.36
CA ARG A 65 -10.10 6.66 10.39
C ARG A 65 -10.74 6.20 9.08
N TYR A 66 -10.16 6.61 7.95
CA TYR A 66 -10.65 6.21 6.64
C TYR A 66 -10.64 4.70 6.47
N CYS A 67 -9.54 4.05 6.82
CA CYS A 67 -9.43 2.60 6.75
C CYS A 67 -10.49 1.92 7.61
N ARG A 68 -10.67 2.37 8.84
CA ARG A 68 -11.65 1.82 9.78
C ARG A 68 -13.08 1.97 9.27
N GLU A 69 -13.41 3.13 8.72
CA GLU A 69 -14.76 3.42 8.20
C GLU A 69 -15.08 2.67 6.91
N CYS A 70 -14.06 2.40 6.08
CA CYS A 70 -14.21 1.71 4.80
C CYS A 70 -14.01 0.19 4.89
N GLY A 71 -13.74 -0.34 6.08
CA GLY A 71 -13.50 -1.78 6.25
C GLY A 71 -12.17 -2.25 5.68
N ILE A 72 -11.19 -1.36 5.54
CA ILE A 72 -9.82 -1.69 5.14
C ILE A 72 -9.09 -2.18 6.38
N ARG A 73 -8.57 -3.41 6.31
CA ARG A 73 -7.97 -4.08 7.46
C ARG A 73 -6.48 -3.77 7.59
N GLN A 74 -6.00 -3.80 8.84
CA GLN A 74 -4.60 -3.53 9.15
C GLN A 74 -3.73 -4.77 8.92
N VAL A 75 -2.51 -4.54 8.43
CA VAL A 75 -1.46 -5.58 8.37
C VAL A 75 -0.30 -5.12 9.24
N PRO A 76 -0.02 -5.84 10.34
CA PRO A 76 1.13 -5.50 11.16
C PRO A 76 2.43 -5.93 10.48
N VAL A 77 3.53 -5.25 10.81
CA VAL A 77 4.87 -5.67 10.38
C VAL A 77 5.39 -6.71 11.35
N ARG A 78 5.64 -7.94 10.86
CA ARG A 78 6.17 -9.04 11.66
C ARG A 78 7.63 -9.33 11.28
N PHE A 79 8.27 -10.18 12.07
CA PHE A 79 9.66 -10.59 11.79
C PHE A 79 9.80 -11.25 10.42
N GLU A 80 8.85 -12.10 10.03
CA GLU A 80 8.86 -12.75 8.72
C GLU A 80 8.90 -11.75 7.58
N HIS A 81 8.16 -10.65 7.72
CA HIS A 81 8.17 -9.57 6.74
C HIS A 81 9.53 -8.89 6.65
N ALA A 82 10.12 -8.57 7.80
CA ALA A 82 11.43 -7.91 7.85
C ALA A 82 12.52 -8.81 7.25
N LEU A 83 12.52 -10.09 7.61
CA LEU A 83 13.48 -11.07 7.07
C LEU A 83 13.33 -11.23 5.55
N LYS A 84 12.10 -11.24 5.05
CA LYS A 84 11.84 -11.36 3.62
C LYS A 84 12.42 -10.19 2.81
N THR A 85 12.52 -9.00 3.38
CA THR A 85 13.15 -7.87 2.68
C THR A 85 14.60 -8.14 2.28
N CYS A 86 15.32 -8.96 3.06
CA CYS A 86 16.70 -9.34 2.76
C CYS A 86 16.80 -10.24 1.52
N GLU A 87 15.75 -10.95 1.17
CA GLU A 87 15.71 -11.88 0.04
C GLU A 87 15.22 -11.22 -1.25
N LEU A 88 14.66 -10.01 -1.18
CA LEU A 88 14.14 -9.32 -2.36
C LEU A 88 15.27 -8.86 -3.28
N GLU A 89 15.01 -8.92 -4.59
CA GLU A 89 15.89 -8.30 -5.57
C GLU A 89 16.00 -6.80 -5.30
N LYS A 90 17.17 -6.21 -5.58
CA LYS A 90 17.42 -4.78 -5.34
C LYS A 90 16.90 -3.93 -6.50
N ILE A 91 15.60 -4.02 -6.77
CA ILE A 91 14.93 -3.26 -7.83
C ILE A 91 14.62 -1.85 -7.35
N HIS A 92 14.15 -1.73 -6.11
CA HIS A 92 13.71 -0.46 -5.52
C HIS A 92 14.49 -0.17 -4.23
N ALA A 93 14.88 1.09 -4.05
CA ALA A 93 15.63 1.50 -2.86
C ALA A 93 14.75 1.92 -1.69
N ASP A 94 13.47 2.25 -1.94
CA ASP A 94 12.56 2.75 -0.90
C ASP A 94 12.21 1.63 0.09
N PRO A 95 12.57 1.78 1.38
CA PRO A 95 12.35 0.73 2.38
C PRO A 95 10.87 0.47 2.66
N PHE A 96 10.01 1.48 2.52
CA PHE A 96 8.57 1.30 2.71
C PHE A 96 7.98 0.42 1.63
N ASP A 97 8.31 0.70 0.36
CA ASP A 97 7.82 -0.10 -0.76
C ASP A 97 8.36 -1.52 -0.73
N ARG A 98 9.64 -1.70 -0.36
CA ARG A 98 10.22 -3.03 -0.17
C ARG A 98 9.49 -3.82 0.91
N MET A 99 9.12 -3.17 2.00
CA MET A 99 8.34 -3.80 3.07
C MET A 99 6.96 -4.26 2.57
N LEU A 100 6.29 -3.45 1.75
CA LEU A 100 4.99 -3.81 1.19
C LEU A 100 5.09 -5.04 0.28
N VAL A 101 6.10 -5.10 -0.58
CA VAL A 101 6.35 -6.26 -1.44
C VAL A 101 6.58 -7.50 -0.58
N SER A 102 7.39 -7.38 0.46
CA SER A 102 7.69 -8.45 1.41
C SER A 102 6.41 -8.97 2.08
N GLN A 103 5.57 -8.06 2.57
CA GLN A 103 4.30 -8.42 3.21
C GLN A 103 3.36 -9.15 2.26
N ALA A 104 3.25 -8.66 1.02
CA ALA A 104 2.43 -9.31 0.00
C ALA A 104 2.90 -10.74 -0.26
N LEU A 105 4.21 -10.94 -0.40
CA LEU A 105 4.78 -12.27 -0.65
C LEU A 105 4.58 -13.23 0.52
N VAL A 106 4.85 -12.78 1.74
CA VAL A 106 4.76 -13.62 2.95
C VAL A 106 3.30 -13.98 3.25
N ASP A 107 2.39 -13.03 3.16
CA ASP A 107 0.99 -13.22 3.54
C ASP A 107 0.09 -13.68 2.40
N GLY A 108 0.65 -13.89 1.20
CA GLY A 108 -0.12 -14.35 0.05
C GLY A 108 -1.15 -13.34 -0.44
N MET A 109 -0.81 -12.06 -0.41
CA MET A 109 -1.64 -10.97 -0.94
C MET A 109 -1.11 -10.48 -2.27
N LYS A 110 -1.94 -9.72 -3.00
CA LYS A 110 -1.48 -8.96 -4.15
C LYS A 110 -1.32 -7.49 -3.76
N LEU A 111 -0.17 -6.93 -4.03
CA LEU A 111 0.11 -5.51 -3.80
C LEU A 111 -0.43 -4.69 -4.97
N VAL A 112 -1.35 -3.79 -4.69
CA VAL A 112 -1.94 -2.91 -5.70
C VAL A 112 -1.12 -1.62 -5.73
N SER A 113 -0.45 -1.34 -6.84
CA SER A 113 0.45 -0.21 -6.96
C SER A 113 0.42 0.41 -8.36
N HIS A 114 0.76 1.69 -8.43
CA HIS A 114 0.96 2.43 -9.67
C HIS A 114 2.45 2.71 -9.94
N ASP A 115 3.32 2.44 -8.97
CA ASP A 115 4.75 2.71 -9.06
C ASP A 115 5.44 1.66 -9.92
N GLU A 116 6.12 2.09 -10.98
CA GLU A 116 6.83 1.21 -11.92
C GLU A 116 7.89 0.35 -11.23
N ASP A 117 8.60 0.89 -10.25
CA ASP A 117 9.64 0.16 -9.52
C ASP A 117 9.05 -0.92 -8.62
N VAL A 118 7.85 -0.70 -8.09
CA VAL A 118 7.12 -1.71 -7.33
C VAL A 118 6.58 -2.79 -8.26
N ILE A 119 5.98 -2.39 -9.38
CA ILE A 119 5.43 -3.31 -10.39
C ILE A 119 6.51 -4.25 -10.93
N ALA A 120 7.75 -3.79 -11.02
CA ALA A 120 8.89 -4.59 -11.50
C ALA A 120 9.19 -5.82 -10.62
N TYR A 121 8.64 -5.90 -9.39
CA TYR A 121 8.77 -7.10 -8.55
C TYR A 121 7.93 -8.29 -9.04
N GLY A 122 7.06 -8.11 -10.01
CA GLY A 122 6.42 -9.21 -10.73
C GLY A 122 5.03 -9.58 -10.26
N ASP A 123 4.73 -10.89 -10.19
CA ASP A 123 3.38 -11.43 -10.05
C ASP A 123 2.68 -11.10 -8.73
N ALA A 124 3.43 -10.72 -7.70
CA ALA A 124 2.85 -10.29 -6.42
C ALA A 124 2.22 -8.89 -6.51
N VAL A 125 2.42 -8.17 -7.62
CA VAL A 125 1.96 -6.79 -7.79
C VAL A 125 0.92 -6.71 -8.89
N ILE A 126 -0.20 -6.04 -8.60
CA ILE A 126 -1.21 -5.68 -9.60
C ILE A 126 -0.98 -4.21 -9.95
N ALA A 127 -0.65 -3.96 -11.22
CA ALA A 127 -0.48 -2.61 -11.75
C ALA A 127 -1.85 -1.95 -11.97
N VAL A 128 -2.01 -0.75 -11.50
CA VAL A 128 -3.25 0.01 -11.64
C VAL A 128 -3.04 1.43 -12.17
#